data_8f05952c343595f573169a0913750420
#
_entry.id   8f05952c343595f573169a0913750420
#
_cell.length_a   1.000
_cell.length_b   1.000
_cell.length_c   1.000
_cell.angle_alpha   90.00
_cell.angle_beta   90.00
_cell.angle_gamma   90.00
#
_symmetry.space_group_name_H-M   'P 1'
#
loop_
_entity.id
_entity.type
_entity.pdbx_description
1 polymer ?
#
loop_
_entity_poly.entity_id
_entity_poly.type
_entity_poly.pdbx_seq_one_letter_code
_entity_poly.pdbx_strand_id
1 'polypeptide(L)'
;MHSKNLTLLTDLYELTMMQGYYDKQDNPTVIFDVFYRSNPFSSGYAIAAGLEQVIEYVKNLNFSYDDVDYLRSLHIFSEDFLQYLSGYHFTGSIYAIPEGSLIFPKEPILKVVAPIMEAQLVETAILNILNHQCLIATKSSRIVYAAGDTGVMEFGLRRAQGPDAGLYGARAAVIAGCVGTSCVLTGKLFDVPVMGTHAHSWIMSFPDEYTAFKAYADLYPEGCTLLVDTYDTLKSGVPNAIRVFQEMKDAGVSPRKLGIRLDSGDLAYLSKKARKMLDDAGFEEATICASNDLDEYLIHDLKMQGAAIDSWGVGTNLITSKDCPSFGGVYKLAAIQNKNGEFEPKIKLSENTEKITNPGNKTIYRIYEKETGKMKADYICFVDEEINPEKDLLLFDPSETWKKTKMKAGTYTVREMMQPIFINGECVYTSPSVKEIAAYCRQEKDTLWDESKRLFNPHQMYIDLSPRLYEVKKQLLDRMSADD
;
A
#
# COMPACT_ATOMS: atom_id res chain seq x y z
N MET A 1 5.10 7.04 18.09
CA MET A 1 4.06 7.59 17.24
C MET A 1 2.77 6.77 17.29
N HIS A 2 2.82 5.49 17.53
CA HIS A 2 1.69 4.58 17.78
C HIS A 2 0.70 4.99 18.90
N SER A 3 0.87 6.11 19.56
CA SER A 3 0.01 6.61 20.65
C SER A 3 -0.28 8.10 20.56
N LYS A 4 -0.02 8.74 19.43
CA LYS A 4 -0.35 10.16 19.28
C LYS A 4 -1.82 10.32 18.94
N ASN A 5 -2.50 11.17 19.70
CA ASN A 5 -3.77 11.70 19.26
C ASN A 5 -3.56 12.53 17.97
N LEU A 6 -4.19 12.10 16.89
CA LEU A 6 -4.11 12.75 15.58
C LEU A 6 -5.39 13.50 15.22
N THR A 7 -6.21 13.85 16.21
CA THR A 7 -7.51 14.52 16.00
C THR A 7 -7.39 15.83 15.22
N LEU A 8 -6.30 16.59 15.45
CA LEU A 8 -6.03 17.82 14.71
C LEU A 8 -5.25 17.57 13.36
N LEU A 9 -5.01 16.32 12.96
CA LEU A 9 -4.50 16.00 11.63
C LEU A 9 -5.65 16.10 10.60
N THR A 10 -6.16 17.30 10.43
CA THR A 10 -7.26 17.61 9.53
C THR A 10 -7.03 18.96 8.86
N ASP A 11 -7.65 19.20 7.73
CA ASP A 11 -7.63 20.51 7.07
C ASP A 11 -8.60 21.46 7.74
N LEU A 12 -8.30 22.74 7.78
CA LEU A 12 -9.11 23.76 8.46
C LEU A 12 -10.57 23.78 7.96
N TYR A 13 -10.77 23.54 6.66
CA TYR A 13 -12.12 23.58 6.08
C TYR A 13 -13.06 22.50 6.68
N GLU A 14 -12.52 21.40 7.16
CA GLU A 14 -13.30 20.35 7.82
C GLU A 14 -13.96 20.88 9.08
N LEU A 15 -13.19 21.58 9.92
CA LEU A 15 -13.70 22.19 11.15
C LEU A 15 -14.63 23.37 10.89
N THR A 16 -14.34 24.20 9.88
CA THR A 16 -15.22 25.33 9.55
C THR A 16 -16.55 24.89 8.97
N MET A 17 -16.56 23.84 8.12
CA MET A 17 -17.78 23.22 7.63
C MET A 17 -18.55 22.54 8.77
N MET A 18 -17.84 21.84 9.67
CA MET A 18 -18.42 21.18 10.83
C MET A 18 -19.14 22.17 11.74
N GLN A 19 -18.56 23.36 12.01
CA GLN A 19 -19.26 24.43 12.71
C GLN A 19 -20.48 24.92 11.93
N GLY A 20 -20.38 25.05 10.60
CA GLY A 20 -21.50 25.44 9.76
C GLY A 20 -22.70 24.48 9.89
N TYR A 21 -22.47 23.18 9.91
CA TYR A 21 -23.51 22.17 10.16
C TYR A 21 -24.04 22.25 11.59
N TYR A 22 -23.19 22.46 12.59
CA TYR A 22 -23.57 22.63 13.98
C TYR A 22 -24.50 23.82 14.17
N ASP A 23 -24.13 24.98 13.64
CA ASP A 23 -24.92 26.22 13.76
C ASP A 23 -26.28 26.13 13.03
N LYS A 24 -26.35 25.38 11.95
CA LYS A 24 -27.59 25.13 11.19
C LYS A 24 -28.44 24.00 11.80
N GLN A 25 -27.93 23.30 12.81
CA GLN A 25 -28.53 22.09 13.37
C GLN A 25 -28.87 21.04 12.29
N ASP A 26 -28.00 20.92 11.27
CA ASP A 26 -28.16 20.04 10.13
C ASP A 26 -27.04 18.98 10.16
N ASN A 27 -27.34 17.83 10.72
CA ASN A 27 -26.39 16.73 10.91
C ASN A 27 -26.98 15.39 10.42
N PRO A 28 -27.40 15.31 9.13
CA PRO A 28 -27.94 14.08 8.58
C PRO A 28 -26.86 12.99 8.51
N THR A 29 -27.28 11.73 8.54
CA THR A 29 -26.40 10.62 8.21
C THR A 29 -26.04 10.67 6.73
N VAL A 30 -24.76 10.53 6.43
CA VAL A 30 -24.24 10.59 5.07
C VAL A 30 -23.36 9.37 4.76
N ILE A 31 -23.10 9.16 3.48
CA ILE A 31 -22.16 8.16 2.99
C ILE A 31 -21.08 8.86 2.19
N PHE A 32 -19.83 8.63 2.60
CA PHE A 32 -18.66 9.01 1.83
C PHE A 32 -17.89 7.77 1.40
N ASP A 33 -17.34 7.80 0.19
CA ASP A 33 -16.46 6.77 -0.34
C ASP A 33 -15.03 7.30 -0.51
N VAL A 34 -14.08 6.51 -0.09
CA VAL A 34 -12.67 6.63 -0.49
C VAL A 34 -12.43 5.78 -1.73
N PHE A 35 -11.89 6.36 -2.77
CA PHE A 35 -11.48 5.67 -4.00
C PHE A 35 -10.34 6.43 -4.68
N TYR A 36 -9.71 5.84 -5.69
CA TYR A 36 -8.72 6.52 -6.52
C TYR A 36 -9.08 6.42 -8.02
N ARG A 37 -8.46 7.26 -8.87
CA ARG A 37 -8.93 7.45 -10.25
C ARG A 37 -8.17 6.63 -11.28
N SER A 38 -6.88 6.42 -11.06
CA SER A 38 -6.00 5.72 -11.99
C SER A 38 -4.91 4.98 -11.23
N ASN A 39 -4.51 3.82 -11.72
CA ASN A 39 -3.44 3.05 -11.12
C ASN A 39 -2.12 3.83 -11.13
N PRO A 40 -1.39 3.90 -10.00
CA PRO A 40 -0.06 4.49 -9.96
C PRO A 40 0.89 3.69 -10.89
N PHE A 41 1.90 4.36 -11.44
CA PHE A 41 2.91 3.77 -12.35
C PHE A 41 2.32 3.12 -13.61
N SER A 42 1.11 3.47 -14.00
CA SER A 42 0.36 2.78 -15.06
C SER A 42 0.29 1.26 -14.85
N SER A 43 0.24 0.82 -13.58
CA SER A 43 0.14 -0.61 -13.23
C SER A 43 -1.24 -1.18 -13.53
N GLY A 44 -1.38 -2.51 -13.53
CA GLY A 44 -2.68 -3.17 -13.72
C GLY A 44 -3.54 -3.20 -12.45
N TYR A 45 -2.96 -2.87 -11.28
CA TYR A 45 -3.60 -2.90 -9.97
C TYR A 45 -2.86 -2.03 -8.96
N ALA A 46 -3.48 -1.80 -7.81
CA ALA A 46 -2.83 -1.29 -6.62
C ALA A 46 -3.07 -2.25 -5.43
N ILE A 47 -2.39 -2.01 -4.30
CA ILE A 47 -2.52 -2.81 -3.08
C ILE A 47 -3.11 -1.96 -1.97
N ALA A 48 -4.16 -2.44 -1.32
CA ALA A 48 -4.73 -1.82 -0.14
C ALA A 48 -3.78 -1.97 1.06
N ALA A 49 -3.41 -0.85 1.68
CA ALA A 49 -2.58 -0.82 2.88
C ALA A 49 -2.89 0.44 3.72
N GLY A 50 -2.75 0.36 5.05
CA GLY A 50 -2.97 1.47 5.97
C GLY A 50 -4.25 1.38 6.80
N LEU A 51 -5.09 0.35 6.61
CA LEU A 51 -6.34 0.21 7.34
C LEU A 51 -6.12 0.10 8.87
N GLU A 52 -5.09 -0.60 9.31
CA GLU A 52 -4.76 -0.69 10.74
C GLU A 52 -4.55 0.69 11.37
N GLN A 53 -3.82 1.59 10.67
CA GLN A 53 -3.57 2.96 11.15
C GLN A 53 -4.82 3.84 11.07
N VAL A 54 -5.72 3.60 10.12
CA VAL A 54 -7.05 4.23 10.09
C VAL A 54 -7.86 3.79 11.31
N ILE A 55 -7.85 2.50 11.64
CA ILE A 55 -8.54 1.98 12.84
C ILE A 55 -7.98 2.61 14.12
N GLU A 56 -6.65 2.70 14.24
CA GLU A 56 -6.00 3.37 15.37
C GLU A 56 -6.38 4.85 15.48
N TYR A 57 -6.40 5.56 14.35
CA TYR A 57 -6.81 6.95 14.29
C TYR A 57 -8.24 7.12 14.81
N VAL A 58 -9.21 6.37 14.26
CA VAL A 58 -10.62 6.50 14.62
C VAL A 58 -10.87 6.12 16.08
N LYS A 59 -10.21 5.08 16.61
CA LYS A 59 -10.30 4.68 18.02
C LYS A 59 -9.82 5.76 18.99
N ASN A 60 -8.83 6.56 18.58
CA ASN A 60 -8.22 7.58 19.43
C ASN A 60 -8.74 9.00 19.12
N LEU A 61 -9.76 9.11 18.29
CA LEU A 61 -10.30 10.39 17.86
C LEU A 61 -11.05 11.07 19.03
N ASN A 62 -10.43 12.09 19.60
CA ASN A 62 -11.00 12.92 20.66
C ASN A 62 -10.28 14.27 20.71
N PHE A 63 -11.00 15.34 20.95
CA PHE A 63 -10.40 16.66 21.16
C PHE A 63 -10.00 16.80 22.63
N SER A 64 -8.69 16.82 22.89
CA SER A 64 -8.17 17.11 24.22
C SER A 64 -8.44 18.55 24.64
N TYR A 65 -8.27 18.85 25.91
CA TYR A 65 -8.35 20.22 26.39
C TYR A 65 -7.40 21.17 25.63
N ASP A 66 -6.16 20.72 25.40
CA ASP A 66 -5.14 21.51 24.68
C ASP A 66 -5.55 21.73 23.21
N ASP A 67 -6.17 20.76 22.56
CA ASP A 67 -6.69 20.89 21.18
C ASP A 67 -7.79 21.96 21.11
N VAL A 68 -8.76 21.90 22.03
CA VAL A 68 -9.87 22.87 22.10
C VAL A 68 -9.35 24.27 22.43
N ASP A 69 -8.39 24.39 23.35
CA ASP A 69 -7.80 25.69 23.70
C ASP A 69 -7.01 26.29 22.55
N TYR A 70 -6.27 25.46 21.81
CA TYR A 70 -5.62 25.89 20.56
C TYR A 70 -6.66 26.40 19.55
N LEU A 71 -7.73 25.65 19.29
CA LEU A 71 -8.78 26.06 18.35
C LEU A 71 -9.46 27.36 18.80
N ARG A 72 -9.65 27.57 20.10
CA ARG A 72 -10.16 28.81 20.67
C ARG A 72 -9.23 30.00 20.35
N SER A 73 -7.91 29.79 20.41
CA SER A 73 -6.93 30.83 20.13
C SER A 73 -6.93 31.32 18.68
N LEU A 74 -7.51 30.56 17.76
CA LEU A 74 -7.68 30.96 16.35
C LEU A 74 -8.74 32.05 16.15
N HIS A 75 -9.65 32.22 17.13
CA HIS A 75 -10.74 33.23 17.11
C HIS A 75 -11.70 33.12 15.89
N ILE A 76 -11.88 31.91 15.35
CA ILE A 76 -12.77 31.66 14.21
C ILE A 76 -13.93 30.70 14.56
N PHE A 77 -13.89 30.08 15.75
CA PHE A 77 -14.90 29.15 16.22
C PHE A 77 -15.72 29.74 17.37
N SER A 78 -17.01 29.41 17.40
CA SER A 78 -17.90 29.77 18.51
C SER A 78 -17.59 28.94 19.76
N GLU A 79 -17.84 29.50 20.94
CA GLU A 79 -17.59 28.78 22.20
C GLU A 79 -18.52 27.56 22.34
N ASP A 80 -19.76 27.63 21.87
CA ASP A 80 -20.72 26.53 21.90
C ASP A 80 -20.20 25.33 21.02
N PHE A 81 -19.65 25.64 19.85
CA PHE A 81 -19.04 24.62 19.01
C PHE A 81 -17.76 24.01 19.63
N LEU A 82 -16.91 24.84 20.25
CA LEU A 82 -15.74 24.37 20.97
C LEU A 82 -16.12 23.47 22.16
N GLN A 83 -17.18 23.80 22.88
CA GLN A 83 -17.75 22.96 23.93
C GLN A 83 -18.29 21.63 23.38
N TYR A 84 -18.92 21.63 22.19
CA TYR A 84 -19.37 20.42 21.50
C TYR A 84 -18.15 19.51 21.16
N LEU A 85 -17.06 20.08 20.63
CA LEU A 85 -15.85 19.33 20.29
C LEU A 85 -15.23 18.64 21.52
N SER A 86 -15.32 19.22 22.71
CA SER A 86 -14.75 18.61 23.92
C SER A 86 -15.40 17.27 24.32
N GLY A 87 -16.61 17.01 23.85
CA GLY A 87 -17.33 15.74 24.05
C GLY A 87 -17.36 14.83 22.81
N TYR A 88 -16.60 15.18 21.79
CA TYR A 88 -16.64 14.49 20.51
C TYR A 88 -16.07 13.06 20.60
N HIS A 89 -16.77 12.14 19.98
CA HIS A 89 -16.30 10.78 19.65
C HIS A 89 -16.99 10.32 18.35
N PHE A 90 -16.33 9.43 17.63
CA PHE A 90 -16.90 8.89 16.40
C PHE A 90 -18.01 7.88 16.72
N THR A 91 -19.20 8.05 16.14
CA THR A 91 -20.37 7.18 16.35
C THR A 91 -20.81 6.45 15.09
N GLY A 92 -20.14 6.71 13.96
CA GLY A 92 -20.49 6.17 12.65
C GLY A 92 -20.08 4.73 12.44
N SER A 93 -20.31 4.25 11.22
CA SER A 93 -19.87 2.94 10.74
C SER A 93 -18.85 3.11 9.60
N ILE A 94 -17.86 2.24 9.56
CA ILE A 94 -16.83 2.20 8.50
C ILE A 94 -16.79 0.80 7.93
N TYR A 95 -16.77 0.71 6.60
CA TYR A 95 -16.56 -0.51 5.85
C TYR A 95 -15.33 -0.33 4.96
N ALA A 96 -14.49 -1.35 4.83
CA ALA A 96 -13.29 -1.25 4.02
C ALA A 96 -12.91 -2.57 3.37
N ILE A 97 -12.14 -2.48 2.28
CA ILE A 97 -11.45 -3.62 1.70
C ILE A 97 -10.27 -3.98 2.63
N PRO A 98 -10.07 -5.27 2.99
CA PRO A 98 -8.97 -5.70 3.84
C PRO A 98 -7.59 -5.36 3.26
N GLU A 99 -6.61 -5.08 4.13
CA GLU A 99 -5.23 -4.87 3.71
C GLU A 99 -4.66 -6.08 2.98
N GLY A 100 -3.77 -5.84 2.03
CA GLY A 100 -3.20 -6.87 1.16
C GLY A 100 -4.09 -7.23 -0.04
N SER A 101 -5.36 -6.80 -0.06
CA SER A 101 -6.21 -6.96 -1.25
C SER A 101 -5.69 -6.16 -2.43
N LEU A 102 -5.89 -6.69 -3.62
CA LEU A 102 -5.74 -5.90 -4.84
C LEU A 102 -6.94 -4.97 -4.98
N ILE A 103 -6.68 -3.74 -5.37
CA ILE A 103 -7.70 -2.71 -5.56
C ILE A 103 -7.53 -2.05 -6.94
N PHE A 104 -8.63 -1.52 -7.46
CA PHE A 104 -8.70 -0.98 -8.81
C PHE A 104 -9.33 0.42 -8.81
N PRO A 105 -9.10 1.22 -9.88
CA PRO A 105 -9.63 2.58 -9.96
C PRO A 105 -11.16 2.65 -9.89
N LYS A 106 -11.68 3.71 -9.23
CA LYS A 106 -13.12 4.06 -9.16
C LYS A 106 -13.98 3.14 -8.29
N GLU A 107 -13.42 2.11 -7.67
CA GLU A 107 -14.13 1.31 -6.67
C GLU A 107 -13.97 1.91 -5.27
N PRO A 108 -14.99 1.83 -4.39
CA PRO A 108 -14.86 2.29 -3.01
C PRO A 108 -13.96 1.35 -2.21
N ILE A 109 -12.77 1.80 -1.81
CA ILE A 109 -11.83 1.03 -0.98
C ILE A 109 -12.12 1.16 0.51
N LEU A 110 -12.78 2.25 0.91
CA LEU A 110 -13.31 2.47 2.25
C LEU A 110 -14.58 3.32 2.13
N LYS A 111 -15.58 3.03 2.96
CA LYS A 111 -16.84 3.74 3.04
C LYS A 111 -17.11 4.15 4.48
N VAL A 112 -17.45 5.41 4.69
CA VAL A 112 -17.90 5.96 5.97
C VAL A 112 -19.38 6.24 5.91
N VAL A 113 -20.13 5.74 6.89
CA VAL A 113 -21.58 6.00 7.10
C VAL A 113 -21.72 6.60 8.48
N ALA A 114 -21.91 7.92 8.56
CA ALA A 114 -21.90 8.64 9.83
C ALA A 114 -22.72 9.95 9.73
N PRO A 115 -23.05 10.61 10.87
CA PRO A 115 -23.47 12.00 10.86
C PRO A 115 -22.48 12.87 10.07
N ILE A 116 -22.96 13.85 9.29
CA ILE A 116 -22.11 14.58 8.32
C ILE A 116 -20.92 15.27 8.98
N MET A 117 -21.06 15.78 10.20
CA MET A 117 -19.95 16.38 10.93
C MET A 117 -18.85 15.39 11.23
N GLU A 118 -19.19 14.16 11.60
CA GLU A 118 -18.21 13.10 11.86
C GLU A 118 -17.58 12.57 10.58
N ALA A 119 -18.41 12.33 9.56
CA ALA A 119 -17.96 11.84 8.27
C ALA A 119 -16.99 12.82 7.57
N GLN A 120 -17.22 14.13 7.75
CA GLN A 120 -16.38 15.17 7.18
C GLN A 120 -15.02 15.25 7.88
N LEU A 121 -15.00 15.24 9.21
CA LEU A 121 -13.76 15.38 10.00
C LEU A 121 -12.68 14.34 9.67
N VAL A 122 -13.07 13.13 9.35
CA VAL A 122 -12.12 12.02 9.16
C VAL A 122 -11.48 11.98 7.77
N GLU A 123 -11.90 12.80 6.82
CA GLU A 123 -11.44 12.81 5.42
C GLU A 123 -9.92 12.87 5.32
N THR A 124 -9.33 13.95 5.85
CA THR A 124 -7.91 14.25 5.65
C THR A 124 -6.99 13.17 6.20
N ALA A 125 -7.22 12.72 7.44
CA ALA A 125 -6.38 11.72 8.06
C ALA A 125 -6.50 10.35 7.36
N ILE A 126 -7.71 9.91 7.01
CA ILE A 126 -7.94 8.67 6.26
C ILE A 126 -7.19 8.71 4.92
N LEU A 127 -7.35 9.81 4.16
CA LEU A 127 -6.68 9.95 2.87
C LEU A 127 -5.16 10.00 3.01
N ASN A 128 -4.62 10.72 3.99
CA ASN A 128 -3.18 10.80 4.23
C ASN A 128 -2.58 9.41 4.49
N ILE A 129 -3.22 8.63 5.37
CA ILE A 129 -2.77 7.28 5.74
C ILE A 129 -2.84 6.33 4.54
N LEU A 130 -4.00 6.23 3.89
CA LEU A 130 -4.22 5.28 2.79
C LEU A 130 -3.41 5.64 1.55
N ASN A 131 -3.37 6.92 1.17
CA ASN A 131 -2.58 7.37 0.01
C ASN A 131 -1.12 6.97 0.12
N HIS A 132 -0.50 7.21 1.28
CA HIS A 132 0.91 6.87 1.48
C HIS A 132 1.14 5.34 1.43
N GLN A 133 0.41 4.57 2.24
CA GLN A 133 0.70 3.14 2.36
C GLN A 133 0.29 2.34 1.12
N CYS A 134 -0.84 2.66 0.48
CA CYS A 134 -1.23 2.02 -0.79
C CYS A 134 -0.20 2.31 -1.90
N LEU A 135 0.31 3.54 -1.96
CA LEU A 135 1.32 3.93 -2.95
C LEU A 135 2.62 3.15 -2.76
N ILE A 136 3.16 3.10 -1.53
CA ILE A 136 4.41 2.38 -1.24
C ILE A 136 4.24 0.87 -1.41
N ALA A 137 3.11 0.29 -0.98
CA ALA A 137 2.81 -1.12 -1.22
C ALA A 137 2.78 -1.44 -2.72
N THR A 138 2.14 -0.59 -3.53
CA THR A 138 2.05 -0.78 -4.98
C THR A 138 3.42 -0.67 -5.64
N LYS A 139 4.24 0.34 -5.28
CA LYS A 139 5.64 0.46 -5.77
C LYS A 139 6.46 -0.77 -5.41
N SER A 140 6.38 -1.21 -4.15
CA SER A 140 7.10 -2.39 -3.67
C SER A 140 6.70 -3.66 -4.40
N SER A 141 5.40 -3.85 -4.68
CA SER A 141 4.90 -5.00 -5.44
C SER A 141 5.48 -5.07 -6.85
N ARG A 142 5.65 -3.94 -7.52
CA ARG A 142 6.28 -3.87 -8.85
C ARG A 142 7.76 -4.25 -8.79
N ILE A 143 8.47 -3.78 -7.78
CA ILE A 143 9.88 -4.10 -7.54
C ILE A 143 10.04 -5.60 -7.25
N VAL A 144 9.18 -6.15 -6.38
CA VAL A 144 9.16 -7.59 -6.06
C VAL A 144 8.83 -8.43 -7.31
N TYR A 145 7.89 -7.98 -8.13
CA TYR A 145 7.58 -8.66 -9.41
C TYR A 145 8.78 -8.66 -10.36
N ALA A 146 9.49 -7.56 -10.49
CA ALA A 146 10.72 -7.49 -11.31
C ALA A 146 11.83 -8.41 -10.79
N ALA A 147 11.96 -8.51 -9.46
CA ALA A 147 12.92 -9.39 -8.80
C ALA A 147 12.60 -10.88 -8.99
N GLY A 148 11.33 -11.25 -9.20
CA GLY A 148 10.91 -12.64 -9.38
C GLY A 148 11.19 -13.48 -8.14
N ASP A 149 11.94 -14.57 -8.28
CA ASP A 149 12.24 -15.50 -7.18
C ASP A 149 13.31 -14.99 -6.21
N THR A 150 13.93 -13.83 -6.51
CA THR A 150 14.98 -13.24 -5.66
C THR A 150 14.39 -12.26 -4.65
N GLY A 151 14.95 -12.24 -3.42
CA GLY A 151 14.40 -11.45 -2.31
C GLY A 151 14.67 -9.95 -2.46
N VAL A 152 13.66 -9.13 -2.16
CA VAL A 152 13.78 -7.67 -2.07
C VAL A 152 13.73 -7.23 -0.61
N MET A 153 14.73 -6.47 -0.17
CA MET A 153 14.81 -5.85 1.17
C MET A 153 14.56 -4.35 1.04
N GLU A 154 13.71 -3.80 1.91
CA GLU A 154 13.45 -2.37 1.99
C GLU A 154 14.59 -1.68 2.78
N PHE A 155 15.35 -0.79 2.14
CA PHE A 155 16.52 -0.08 2.68
C PHE A 155 16.39 1.45 2.60
N GLY A 156 15.16 1.95 2.54
CA GLY A 156 14.87 3.36 2.27
C GLY A 156 14.70 4.27 3.49
N LEU A 157 14.70 3.77 4.73
CA LEU A 157 14.37 4.54 5.93
C LEU A 157 14.99 5.95 5.97
N ARG A 158 16.29 6.09 5.72
CA ARG A 158 17.01 7.38 5.76
C ARG A 158 16.67 8.33 4.60
N ARG A 159 15.88 7.89 3.62
CA ARG A 159 15.44 8.63 2.43
C ARG A 159 13.95 8.98 2.44
N ALA A 160 13.20 8.41 3.39
CA ALA A 160 11.76 8.64 3.53
C ALA A 160 11.47 10.12 3.88
N GLN A 161 10.27 10.59 3.53
CA GLN A 161 9.79 11.94 3.83
C GLN A 161 9.27 12.05 5.27
N GLY A 162 10.13 11.78 6.22
CA GLY A 162 9.87 11.85 7.65
C GLY A 162 9.79 10.48 8.34
N PRO A 163 9.82 10.45 9.67
CA PRO A 163 9.88 9.21 10.45
C PRO A 163 8.69 8.28 10.20
N ASP A 164 7.48 8.83 10.15
CA ASP A 164 6.27 8.04 9.92
C ASP A 164 6.22 7.46 8.50
N ALA A 165 6.67 8.22 7.50
CA ALA A 165 6.80 7.71 6.13
C ALA A 165 7.81 6.55 6.05
N GLY A 166 8.92 6.60 6.81
CA GLY A 166 9.86 5.49 6.91
C GLY A 166 9.26 4.27 7.60
N LEU A 167 8.59 4.47 8.73
CA LEU A 167 7.99 3.41 9.53
C LEU A 167 6.88 2.67 8.78
N TYR A 168 5.87 3.41 8.32
CA TYR A 168 4.69 2.82 7.67
C TYR A 168 4.97 2.45 6.21
N GLY A 169 5.92 3.12 5.56
CA GLY A 169 6.38 2.72 4.23
C GLY A 169 7.09 1.36 4.27
N ALA A 170 7.94 1.11 5.27
CA ALA A 170 8.57 -0.19 5.47
C ALA A 170 7.52 -1.30 5.76
N ARG A 171 6.48 -1.00 6.58
CA ARG A 171 5.35 -1.90 6.81
C ARG A 171 4.64 -2.24 5.48
N ALA A 172 4.30 -1.22 4.70
CA ALA A 172 3.63 -1.39 3.41
C ALA A 172 4.46 -2.19 2.39
N ALA A 173 5.78 -2.00 2.40
CA ALA A 173 6.70 -2.76 1.56
C ALA A 173 6.71 -4.25 1.90
N VAL A 174 6.68 -4.61 3.19
CA VAL A 174 6.61 -6.02 3.63
C VAL A 174 5.25 -6.63 3.26
N ILE A 175 4.14 -5.92 3.43
CA ILE A 175 2.81 -6.37 2.97
C ILE A 175 2.86 -6.72 1.48
N ALA A 176 3.53 -5.92 0.67
CA ALA A 176 3.61 -6.11 -0.77
C ALA A 176 4.58 -7.22 -1.23
N GLY A 177 5.38 -7.78 -0.31
CA GLY A 177 6.24 -8.93 -0.57
C GLY A 177 7.74 -8.68 -0.39
N CYS A 178 8.18 -7.53 0.14
CA CYS A 178 9.56 -7.38 0.59
C CYS A 178 9.82 -8.36 1.74
N VAL A 179 10.99 -9.02 1.71
CA VAL A 179 11.34 -10.07 2.68
C VAL A 179 11.75 -9.51 4.06
N GLY A 180 11.95 -8.21 4.17
CA GLY A 180 12.29 -7.50 5.39
C GLY A 180 12.66 -6.06 5.14
N THR A 181 12.99 -5.34 6.22
CA THR A 181 13.33 -3.92 6.21
C THR A 181 14.58 -3.64 7.05
N SER A 182 15.28 -2.54 6.76
CA SER A 182 16.34 -2.02 7.64
C SER A 182 15.79 -1.21 8.83
N CYS A 183 14.48 -0.93 8.87
CA CYS A 183 13.86 -0.15 9.93
C CYS A 183 13.63 -1.00 11.18
N VAL A 184 14.51 -0.85 12.17
CA VAL A 184 14.44 -1.59 13.45
C VAL A 184 13.12 -1.32 14.17
N LEU A 185 12.60 -0.08 14.11
CA LEU A 185 11.34 0.27 14.75
C LEU A 185 10.15 -0.45 14.09
N THR A 186 10.14 -0.57 12.78
CA THR A 186 9.11 -1.36 12.04
C THR A 186 9.18 -2.83 12.47
N GLY A 187 10.38 -3.39 12.59
CA GLY A 187 10.58 -4.75 13.08
C GLY A 187 9.97 -4.96 14.46
N LYS A 188 10.22 -4.01 15.38
CA LYS A 188 9.70 -4.06 16.75
C LYS A 188 8.17 -3.94 16.83
N LEU A 189 7.58 -3.04 16.05
CA LEU A 189 6.14 -2.74 16.14
C LEU A 189 5.26 -3.75 15.42
N PHE A 190 5.75 -4.31 14.31
CA PHE A 190 4.95 -5.15 13.41
C PHE A 190 5.46 -6.59 13.29
N ASP A 191 6.44 -6.97 14.10
CA ASP A 191 7.06 -8.32 14.09
C ASP A 191 7.50 -8.76 12.67
N VAL A 192 8.13 -7.87 11.93
CA VAL A 192 8.67 -8.15 10.60
C VAL A 192 10.18 -8.32 10.62
N PRO A 193 10.77 -9.09 9.68
CA PRO A 193 12.21 -9.30 9.66
C PRO A 193 13.01 -8.01 9.50
N VAL A 194 14.01 -7.81 10.37
CA VAL A 194 14.97 -6.72 10.26
C VAL A 194 16.23 -7.26 9.57
N MET A 195 16.65 -6.58 8.52
CA MET A 195 17.75 -6.99 7.67
C MET A 195 18.70 -5.83 7.39
N GLY A 196 19.96 -6.15 7.16
CA GLY A 196 20.97 -5.16 6.83
C GLY A 196 22.36 -5.79 6.77
N THR A 197 23.33 -4.98 6.38
CA THR A 197 24.76 -5.30 6.40
C THR A 197 25.52 -4.14 7.04
N HIS A 198 26.82 -4.05 6.87
CA HIS A 198 27.59 -2.87 7.28
C HIS A 198 27.66 -1.81 6.17
N ALA A 199 28.16 -0.63 6.47
CA ALA A 199 28.38 0.48 5.56
C ALA A 199 29.87 0.62 5.17
N HIS A 200 30.18 1.41 4.13
CA HIS A 200 31.55 1.73 3.73
C HIS A 200 32.38 2.33 4.88
N SER A 201 31.74 3.14 5.75
CA SER A 201 32.39 3.72 6.93
C SER A 201 32.99 2.68 7.88
N TRP A 202 32.37 1.49 7.98
CA TRP A 202 32.95 0.38 8.74
C TRP A 202 34.31 -0.04 8.14
N ILE A 203 34.36 -0.24 6.83
CA ILE A 203 35.61 -0.60 6.14
C ILE A 203 36.68 0.48 6.34
N MET A 204 36.29 1.75 6.13
CA MET A 204 37.19 2.90 6.23
C MET A 204 37.71 3.16 7.65
N SER A 205 37.08 2.61 8.68
CA SER A 205 37.51 2.77 10.08
C SER A 205 38.61 1.79 10.50
N PHE A 206 38.98 0.84 9.64
CA PHE A 206 40.07 -0.12 9.88
C PHE A 206 41.32 0.20 9.04
N PRO A 207 42.49 -0.33 9.39
CA PRO A 207 43.72 -0.10 8.65
C PRO A 207 43.66 -0.58 7.20
N ASP A 208 42.91 -1.64 6.94
CA ASP A 208 42.69 -2.23 5.62
C ASP A 208 41.36 -2.99 5.55
N GLU A 209 40.92 -3.29 4.36
CA GLU A 209 39.63 -3.92 4.05
C GLU A 209 39.57 -5.36 4.59
N TYR A 210 40.63 -6.12 4.52
CA TYR A 210 40.69 -7.49 5.07
C TYR A 210 40.46 -7.49 6.59
N THR A 211 41.13 -6.58 7.30
CA THR A 211 40.96 -6.44 8.77
C THR A 211 39.51 -6.08 9.15
N ALA A 212 38.89 -5.20 8.37
CA ALA A 212 37.47 -4.85 8.56
C ALA A 212 36.52 -6.03 8.33
N PHE A 213 36.75 -6.80 7.26
CA PHE A 213 35.96 -7.98 6.92
C PHE A 213 36.11 -9.08 7.97
N LYS A 214 37.35 -9.34 8.40
CA LYS A 214 37.64 -10.33 9.44
C LYS A 214 36.95 -9.97 10.75
N ALA A 215 37.04 -8.71 11.18
CA ALA A 215 36.37 -8.23 12.41
C ALA A 215 34.84 -8.40 12.32
N TYR A 216 34.24 -8.13 11.13
CA TYR A 216 32.79 -8.32 10.94
C TYR A 216 32.40 -9.81 10.96
N ALA A 217 33.18 -10.67 10.32
CA ALA A 217 32.93 -12.11 10.29
C ALA A 217 33.07 -12.76 11.70
N ASP A 218 34.00 -12.29 12.52
CA ASP A 218 34.18 -12.76 13.89
C ASP A 218 33.01 -12.37 14.80
N LEU A 219 32.39 -11.18 14.55
CA LEU A 219 31.21 -10.71 15.31
C LEU A 219 29.90 -11.37 14.88
N TYR A 220 29.76 -11.66 13.58
CA TYR A 220 28.52 -12.16 12.98
C TYR A 220 28.75 -13.41 12.11
N PRO A 221 29.27 -14.50 12.69
CA PRO A 221 29.65 -15.68 11.91
C PRO A 221 28.47 -16.39 11.24
N GLU A 222 27.26 -16.29 11.81
CA GLU A 222 26.05 -16.95 11.26
C GLU A 222 25.45 -16.27 10.02
N GLY A 223 25.74 -14.97 9.80
CA GLY A 223 25.16 -14.17 8.74
C GLY A 223 26.12 -13.13 8.19
N CYS A 224 27.23 -13.59 7.61
CA CYS A 224 28.31 -12.72 7.13
C CYS A 224 28.05 -12.30 5.66
N THR A 225 27.66 -11.03 5.48
CA THR A 225 27.58 -10.39 4.15
C THR A 225 28.50 -9.19 4.12
N LEU A 226 29.52 -9.23 3.25
CA LEU A 226 30.60 -8.25 3.18
C LEU A 226 30.41 -7.28 2.01
N LEU A 227 30.49 -5.98 2.29
CA LEU A 227 30.39 -4.90 1.31
C LEU A 227 31.74 -4.73 0.61
N VAL A 228 31.85 -5.14 -0.68
CA VAL A 228 33.13 -5.38 -1.34
C VAL A 228 33.57 -4.28 -2.31
N ASP A 229 32.84 -3.17 -2.37
CA ASP A 229 33.07 -2.10 -3.35
C ASP A 229 33.50 -0.77 -2.72
N THR A 230 34.15 -0.83 -1.54
CA THR A 230 34.68 0.37 -0.88
C THR A 230 35.88 0.95 -1.67
N TYR A 231 36.73 0.11 -2.21
CA TYR A 231 37.93 0.51 -2.94
C TYR A 231 37.94 -0.05 -4.39
N ASP A 232 38.35 -1.31 -4.58
CA ASP A 232 38.34 -2.00 -5.89
C ASP A 232 37.64 -3.36 -5.70
N THR A 233 36.45 -3.48 -6.26
CA THR A 233 35.63 -4.66 -6.10
C THR A 233 36.34 -5.96 -6.50
N LEU A 234 37.00 -5.99 -7.66
CA LEU A 234 37.56 -7.23 -8.23
C LEU A 234 38.99 -7.50 -7.81
N LYS A 235 39.80 -6.44 -7.50
CA LYS A 235 41.21 -6.60 -7.12
C LYS A 235 41.42 -6.66 -5.62
N SER A 236 40.50 -6.13 -4.82
CA SER A 236 40.58 -6.05 -3.35
C SER A 236 39.40 -6.67 -2.66
N GLY A 237 38.19 -6.15 -2.87
CA GLY A 237 37.01 -6.52 -2.11
C GLY A 237 36.65 -8.00 -2.17
N VAL A 238 36.38 -8.52 -3.37
CA VAL A 238 36.02 -9.94 -3.54
C VAL A 238 37.17 -10.87 -3.12
N PRO A 239 38.46 -10.63 -3.47
CA PRO A 239 39.56 -11.43 -2.96
C PRO A 239 39.68 -11.46 -1.43
N ASN A 240 39.54 -10.32 -0.76
CA ASN A 240 39.57 -10.25 0.70
C ASN A 240 38.38 -10.96 1.33
N ALA A 241 37.17 -10.85 0.74
CA ALA A 241 36.00 -11.59 1.21
C ALA A 241 36.22 -13.11 1.10
N ILE A 242 36.73 -13.59 -0.04
CA ILE A 242 37.06 -15.01 -0.24
C ILE A 242 38.08 -15.48 0.78
N ARG A 243 39.12 -14.69 1.08
CA ARG A 243 40.11 -15.01 2.09
C ARG A 243 39.46 -15.17 3.48
N VAL A 244 38.59 -14.26 3.88
CA VAL A 244 37.86 -14.35 5.17
C VAL A 244 36.94 -15.56 5.21
N PHE A 245 36.23 -15.86 4.12
CA PHE A 245 35.37 -17.04 4.04
C PHE A 245 36.17 -18.35 4.13
N GLN A 246 37.37 -18.40 3.54
CA GLN A 246 38.26 -19.56 3.66
C GLN A 246 38.74 -19.74 5.10
N GLU A 247 39.14 -18.67 5.78
CA GLU A 247 39.53 -18.71 7.19
C GLU A 247 38.37 -19.17 8.11
N MET A 248 37.12 -18.74 7.85
CA MET A 248 35.96 -19.23 8.56
C MET A 248 35.74 -20.73 8.35
N LYS A 249 35.87 -21.21 7.11
CA LYS A 249 35.75 -22.62 6.74
C LYS A 249 36.85 -23.48 7.41
N ASP A 250 38.10 -23.01 7.40
CA ASP A 250 39.25 -23.68 8.01
C ASP A 250 39.12 -23.74 9.57
N ALA A 251 38.47 -22.74 10.17
CA ALA A 251 38.12 -22.71 11.59
C ALA A 251 36.87 -23.58 11.94
N GLY A 252 36.28 -24.27 10.97
CA GLY A 252 35.10 -25.10 11.19
C GLY A 252 33.79 -24.32 11.40
N VAL A 253 33.77 -23.04 11.05
CA VAL A 253 32.55 -22.21 11.09
C VAL A 253 31.70 -22.54 9.85
N SER A 254 30.44 -22.94 10.08
CA SER A 254 29.47 -23.24 9.02
C SER A 254 28.32 -22.22 9.08
N PRO A 255 28.45 -21.03 8.49
CA PRO A 255 27.45 -19.99 8.57
C PRO A 255 26.17 -20.37 7.83
N ARG A 256 25.01 -19.90 8.34
CA ARG A 256 23.73 -20.05 7.64
C ARG A 256 23.68 -19.26 6.33
N LYS A 257 24.42 -18.15 6.27
CA LYS A 257 24.47 -17.28 5.10
C LYS A 257 25.85 -16.63 4.98
N LEU A 258 26.53 -16.93 3.87
CA LEU A 258 27.69 -16.17 3.39
C LEU A 258 27.27 -15.34 2.19
N GLY A 259 27.86 -14.16 2.04
CA GLY A 259 27.61 -13.37 0.84
C GLY A 259 28.45 -12.12 0.74
N ILE A 260 28.34 -11.50 -0.40
CA ILE A 260 28.91 -10.19 -0.70
C ILE A 260 27.79 -9.21 -1.07
N ARG A 261 28.07 -7.92 -0.92
CA ARG A 261 27.18 -6.85 -1.36
C ARG A 261 27.91 -5.92 -2.32
N LEU A 262 27.25 -5.60 -3.42
CA LEU A 262 27.65 -4.62 -4.42
C LEU A 262 26.71 -3.40 -4.33
N ASP A 263 27.26 -2.20 -4.16
CA ASP A 263 26.52 -0.96 -3.97
C ASP A 263 26.84 0.09 -5.06
N SER A 264 27.75 -0.21 -5.97
CA SER A 264 28.24 0.73 -6.98
C SER A 264 28.78 0.03 -8.25
N GLY A 265 29.00 0.83 -9.29
CA GLY A 265 29.56 0.39 -10.56
C GLY A 265 28.57 -0.34 -11.47
N ASP A 266 29.08 -1.03 -12.49
CA ASP A 266 28.25 -1.85 -13.38
C ASP A 266 27.89 -3.17 -12.69
N LEU A 267 26.68 -3.22 -12.10
CA LEU A 267 26.21 -4.35 -11.32
C LEU A 267 26.11 -5.66 -12.14
N ALA A 268 25.76 -5.56 -13.44
CA ALA A 268 25.69 -6.74 -14.30
C ALA A 268 27.08 -7.35 -14.55
N TYR A 269 28.05 -6.50 -14.86
CA TYR A 269 29.44 -6.93 -15.08
C TYR A 269 30.07 -7.43 -13.77
N LEU A 270 29.99 -6.64 -12.70
CA LEU A 270 30.62 -6.94 -11.42
C LEU A 270 30.07 -8.21 -10.79
N SER A 271 28.72 -8.40 -10.79
CA SER A 271 28.12 -9.61 -10.21
C SER A 271 28.53 -10.88 -10.93
N LYS A 272 28.60 -10.88 -12.26
CA LYS A 272 29.07 -12.03 -13.05
C LYS A 272 30.54 -12.35 -12.77
N LYS A 273 31.39 -11.33 -12.62
CA LYS A 273 32.81 -11.53 -12.28
C LYS A 273 32.99 -12.02 -10.86
N ALA A 274 32.29 -11.39 -9.90
CA ALA A 274 32.34 -11.80 -8.51
C ALA A 274 31.81 -13.22 -8.31
N ARG A 275 30.74 -13.62 -9.00
CA ARG A 275 30.20 -14.99 -8.98
C ARG A 275 31.24 -15.99 -9.41
N LYS A 276 31.89 -15.75 -10.56
CA LYS A 276 32.95 -16.61 -11.04
C LYS A 276 34.09 -16.73 -10.04
N MET A 277 34.52 -15.64 -9.42
CA MET A 277 35.61 -15.66 -8.42
C MET A 277 35.23 -16.47 -7.18
N LEU A 278 33.99 -16.34 -6.71
CA LEU A 278 33.46 -17.11 -5.59
C LEU A 278 33.37 -18.60 -5.92
N ASP A 279 32.88 -18.95 -7.11
CA ASP A 279 32.79 -20.35 -7.58
C ASP A 279 34.16 -20.98 -7.73
N ASP A 280 35.13 -20.29 -8.40
CA ASP A 280 36.49 -20.75 -8.58
C ASP A 280 37.23 -21.01 -7.22
N ALA A 281 36.75 -20.33 -6.14
CA ALA A 281 37.24 -20.51 -4.78
C ALA A 281 36.45 -21.54 -3.94
N GLY A 282 35.41 -22.19 -4.50
CA GLY A 282 34.60 -23.20 -3.84
C GLY A 282 33.53 -22.62 -2.88
N PHE A 283 32.98 -21.45 -3.23
CA PHE A 283 31.89 -20.76 -2.50
C PHE A 283 30.66 -20.53 -3.41
N GLU A 284 30.22 -21.59 -4.10
CA GLU A 284 29.06 -21.56 -5.00
C GLU A 284 27.78 -21.13 -4.26
N GLU A 285 27.64 -21.45 -2.97
CA GLU A 285 26.50 -21.12 -2.13
C GLU A 285 26.55 -19.68 -1.57
N ALA A 286 27.64 -18.94 -1.77
CA ALA A 286 27.74 -17.57 -1.30
C ALA A 286 26.84 -16.66 -2.15
N THR A 287 26.00 -15.85 -1.49
CA THR A 287 25.02 -14.99 -2.16
C THR A 287 25.61 -13.65 -2.57
N ILE A 288 25.10 -13.07 -3.65
CA ILE A 288 25.40 -11.71 -4.09
C ILE A 288 24.18 -10.84 -3.90
N CYS A 289 24.29 -9.84 -3.03
CA CYS A 289 23.28 -8.81 -2.83
C CYS A 289 23.65 -7.56 -3.63
N ALA A 290 22.71 -6.98 -4.37
CA ALA A 290 22.89 -5.69 -5.02
C ALA A 290 22.06 -4.60 -4.33
N SER A 291 22.60 -3.40 -4.29
CA SER A 291 21.93 -2.19 -3.82
C SER A 291 22.38 -1.00 -4.69
N ASN A 292 21.92 0.24 -4.37
CA ASN A 292 22.16 1.46 -5.13
C ASN A 292 21.08 1.77 -6.16
N ASP A 293 20.28 2.80 -5.90
CA ASP A 293 19.26 3.43 -6.77
C ASP A 293 18.41 2.47 -7.63
N LEU A 294 18.25 1.25 -7.14
CA LEU A 294 17.47 0.20 -7.78
C LEU A 294 15.97 0.56 -7.82
N ASP A 295 15.33 0.16 -8.92
CA ASP A 295 13.89 0.17 -9.09
C ASP A 295 13.44 -1.04 -9.92
N GLU A 296 12.14 -1.18 -10.19
CA GLU A 296 11.59 -2.29 -10.98
C GLU A 296 12.17 -2.38 -12.40
N TYR A 297 12.51 -1.25 -12.99
CA TYR A 297 13.03 -1.22 -14.36
C TYR A 297 14.50 -1.66 -14.42
N LEU A 298 15.32 -1.11 -13.52
CA LEU A 298 16.72 -1.48 -13.45
C LEU A 298 16.92 -2.95 -13.03
N ILE A 299 16.12 -3.44 -12.06
CA ILE A 299 16.16 -4.86 -11.66
C ILE A 299 15.79 -5.76 -12.84
N HIS A 300 14.71 -5.42 -13.56
CA HIS A 300 14.30 -6.17 -14.75
C HIS A 300 15.43 -6.20 -15.81
N ASP A 301 16.06 -5.06 -16.08
CA ASP A 301 17.12 -4.97 -17.08
C ASP A 301 18.39 -5.73 -16.65
N LEU A 302 18.80 -5.62 -15.40
CA LEU A 302 19.94 -6.39 -14.86
C LEU A 302 19.72 -7.90 -14.98
N LYS A 303 18.50 -8.39 -14.72
CA LYS A 303 18.15 -9.81 -14.92
C LYS A 303 18.21 -10.21 -16.38
N MET A 304 17.72 -9.36 -17.30
CA MET A 304 17.82 -9.60 -18.74
C MET A 304 19.28 -9.65 -19.24
N GLN A 305 20.17 -8.88 -18.61
CA GLN A 305 21.61 -8.92 -18.87
C GLN A 305 22.30 -10.14 -18.25
N GLY A 306 21.58 -10.98 -17.51
CA GLY A 306 22.14 -12.17 -16.84
C GLY A 306 23.02 -11.82 -15.63
N ALA A 307 22.70 -10.74 -14.89
CA ALA A 307 23.36 -10.42 -13.64
C ALA A 307 23.21 -11.56 -12.62
N ALA A 308 24.30 -11.94 -11.96
CA ALA A 308 24.32 -13.00 -10.95
C ALA A 308 24.01 -12.40 -9.56
N ILE A 309 22.75 -12.03 -9.33
CA ILE A 309 22.31 -11.35 -8.10
C ILE A 309 21.18 -12.17 -7.46
N ASP A 310 21.35 -12.49 -6.17
CA ASP A 310 20.45 -13.35 -5.40
C ASP A 310 19.48 -12.56 -4.53
N SER A 311 19.78 -11.28 -4.25
CA SER A 311 18.90 -10.41 -3.45
C SER A 311 19.16 -8.94 -3.73
N TRP A 312 18.15 -8.11 -3.44
CA TRP A 312 18.10 -6.69 -3.78
C TRP A 312 17.83 -5.84 -2.54
N GLY A 313 18.69 -4.88 -2.25
CA GLY A 313 18.48 -3.85 -1.24
C GLY A 313 17.98 -2.57 -1.91
N VAL A 314 16.69 -2.31 -1.85
CA VAL A 314 16.07 -1.18 -2.54
C VAL A 314 15.73 -0.07 -1.56
N GLY A 315 16.26 1.12 -1.80
CA GLY A 315 16.13 2.25 -0.88
C GLY A 315 15.27 3.39 -1.42
N THR A 316 15.92 4.42 -1.96
CA THR A 316 15.32 5.71 -2.33
C THR A 316 14.10 5.54 -3.23
N ASN A 317 14.23 4.83 -4.33
CA ASN A 317 13.18 4.72 -5.35
C ASN A 317 11.93 4.00 -4.86
N LEU A 318 12.07 3.07 -3.88
CA LEU A 318 10.95 2.40 -3.24
C LEU A 318 10.25 3.33 -2.24
N ILE A 319 10.99 3.83 -1.22
CA ILE A 319 10.39 4.51 -0.07
C ILE A 319 9.84 5.91 -0.42
N THR A 320 10.37 6.53 -1.47
CA THR A 320 9.88 7.82 -1.98
C THR A 320 8.85 7.67 -3.08
N SER A 321 8.53 6.44 -3.49
CA SER A 321 7.66 6.19 -4.64
C SER A 321 8.08 7.00 -5.87
N LYS A 322 9.39 6.96 -6.22
CA LYS A 322 9.91 7.70 -7.35
C LYS A 322 9.04 7.46 -8.60
N ASP A 323 8.85 8.48 -9.39
CA ASP A 323 8.04 8.56 -10.61
C ASP A 323 6.52 8.63 -10.41
N CYS A 324 6.03 8.48 -9.16
CA CYS A 324 4.62 8.67 -8.83
C CYS A 324 4.50 9.23 -7.40
N PRO A 325 4.45 10.56 -7.22
CA PRO A 325 4.50 11.18 -5.89
C PRO A 325 3.20 11.07 -5.09
N SER A 326 2.10 10.65 -5.72
CA SER A 326 0.78 10.62 -5.11
C SER A 326 -0.04 9.41 -5.60
N PHE A 327 -0.76 8.77 -4.69
CA PHE A 327 -1.73 7.72 -5.00
C PHE A 327 -2.98 8.26 -5.69
N GLY A 328 -3.35 9.51 -5.37
CA GLY A 328 -4.51 10.17 -5.96
C GLY A 328 -5.85 9.70 -5.41
N GLY A 329 -5.85 9.17 -4.19
CA GLY A 329 -7.08 8.84 -3.46
C GLY A 329 -7.92 10.10 -3.17
N VAL A 330 -9.23 9.94 -3.19
CA VAL A 330 -10.21 10.98 -2.93
C VAL A 330 -11.30 10.47 -2.00
N TYR A 331 -11.93 11.38 -1.28
CA TYR A 331 -13.05 11.15 -0.37
C TYR A 331 -14.26 11.92 -0.89
N LYS A 332 -15.36 11.24 -1.23
CA LYS A 332 -16.47 11.90 -1.91
C LYS A 332 -17.83 11.46 -1.39
N LEU A 333 -18.69 12.47 -1.16
CA LEU A 333 -20.09 12.27 -0.78
C LEU A 333 -20.82 11.44 -1.84
N ALA A 334 -21.41 10.33 -1.42
CA ALA A 334 -22.14 9.39 -2.27
C ALA A 334 -23.64 9.36 -2.01
N ALA A 335 -24.07 9.64 -0.77
CA ALA A 335 -25.48 9.72 -0.42
C ALA A 335 -25.71 10.55 0.86
N ILE A 336 -26.93 11.08 1.01
CA ILE A 336 -27.41 11.76 2.22
C ILE A 336 -28.72 11.10 2.64
N GLN A 337 -28.89 10.81 3.91
CA GLN A 337 -30.14 10.28 4.45
C GLN A 337 -31.18 11.39 4.55
N ASN A 338 -32.35 11.15 3.96
CA ASN A 338 -33.48 12.05 4.04
C ASN A 338 -34.26 11.89 5.38
N LYS A 339 -35.26 12.73 5.59
CA LYS A 339 -36.08 12.69 6.80
C LYS A 339 -36.87 11.39 6.99
N ASN A 340 -37.06 10.59 5.96
CA ASN A 340 -37.73 9.28 6.02
C ASN A 340 -36.76 8.13 6.34
N GLY A 341 -35.45 8.42 6.50
CA GLY A 341 -34.44 7.43 6.76
C GLY A 341 -33.85 6.77 5.50
N GLU A 342 -34.23 7.23 4.29
CA GLU A 342 -33.77 6.69 3.02
C GLU A 342 -32.53 7.44 2.53
N PHE A 343 -31.54 6.74 1.98
CA PHE A 343 -30.36 7.35 1.39
C PHE A 343 -30.64 7.85 -0.04
N GLU A 344 -30.63 9.16 -0.21
CA GLU A 344 -30.66 9.80 -1.52
C GLU A 344 -29.27 9.82 -2.14
N PRO A 345 -29.10 9.19 -3.31
CA PRO A 345 -27.82 9.20 -4.02
C PRO A 345 -27.38 10.61 -4.40
N LYS A 346 -26.09 10.92 -4.20
CA LYS A 346 -25.46 12.18 -4.60
C LYS A 346 -24.34 11.92 -5.57
N ILE A 347 -24.17 12.81 -6.54
CA ILE A 347 -23.12 12.76 -7.56
C ILE A 347 -22.49 14.13 -7.72
N LYS A 348 -21.18 14.15 -7.93
CA LYS A 348 -20.48 15.36 -8.32
C LYS A 348 -20.34 15.37 -9.86
N LEU A 349 -20.85 16.42 -10.49
CA LEU A 349 -20.56 16.72 -11.90
C LEU A 349 -19.15 17.29 -12.04
N SER A 350 -18.56 17.05 -13.18
CA SER A 350 -17.28 17.62 -13.57
C SER A 350 -17.18 17.61 -15.10
N GLU A 351 -16.60 18.65 -15.67
CA GLU A 351 -16.23 18.70 -17.11
C GLU A 351 -15.30 17.53 -17.48
N ASN A 352 -14.51 17.04 -16.55
CA ASN A 352 -13.72 15.84 -16.73
C ASN A 352 -14.51 14.61 -16.28
N THR A 353 -14.88 13.75 -17.23
CA THR A 353 -15.67 12.52 -17.00
C THR A 353 -15.01 11.54 -16.03
N GLU A 354 -13.68 11.55 -15.92
CA GLU A 354 -12.93 10.71 -14.94
C GLU A 354 -13.18 11.14 -13.49
N LYS A 355 -13.66 12.38 -13.26
CA LYS A 355 -13.99 12.90 -11.92
C LYS A 355 -15.44 12.62 -11.50
N ILE A 356 -16.25 12.05 -12.36
CA ILE A 356 -17.63 11.67 -12.06
C ILE A 356 -17.63 10.45 -11.12
N THR A 357 -18.35 10.57 -10.00
CA THR A 357 -18.39 9.54 -8.95
C THR A 357 -19.49 8.50 -9.20
N ASN A 358 -19.45 7.39 -8.48
CA ASN A 358 -20.55 6.44 -8.41
C ASN A 358 -21.42 6.76 -7.19
N PRO A 359 -22.73 7.04 -7.38
CA PRO A 359 -23.62 7.49 -6.30
C PRO A 359 -24.15 6.34 -5.43
N GLY A 360 -24.67 6.68 -4.24
CA GLY A 360 -25.46 5.77 -3.41
C GLY A 360 -24.67 4.89 -2.44
N ASN A 361 -25.38 4.06 -1.68
CA ASN A 361 -24.82 3.10 -0.74
C ASN A 361 -24.42 1.81 -1.47
N LYS A 362 -23.10 1.61 -1.67
CA LYS A 362 -22.54 0.56 -2.54
C LYS A 362 -21.73 -0.47 -1.79
N THR A 363 -21.64 -1.66 -2.39
CA THR A 363 -20.67 -2.69 -2.08
C THR A 363 -19.97 -3.17 -3.34
N ILE A 364 -18.98 -4.04 -3.21
CA ILE A 364 -18.19 -4.59 -4.31
C ILE A 364 -18.18 -6.10 -4.18
N TYR A 365 -18.51 -6.78 -5.27
CA TYR A 365 -18.31 -8.22 -5.42
C TYR A 365 -17.20 -8.49 -6.43
N ARG A 366 -16.15 -9.18 -6.00
CA ARG A 366 -15.11 -9.69 -6.88
C ARG A 366 -15.54 -11.00 -7.49
N ILE A 367 -15.53 -11.05 -8.82
CA ILE A 367 -15.96 -12.20 -9.62
C ILE A 367 -14.73 -13.00 -10.03
N TYR A 368 -14.77 -14.30 -9.77
CA TYR A 368 -13.72 -15.23 -10.17
C TYR A 368 -14.27 -16.28 -11.15
N GLU A 369 -13.47 -16.62 -12.14
CA GLU A 369 -13.75 -17.77 -13.00
C GLU A 369 -13.56 -19.05 -12.19
N LYS A 370 -14.59 -19.90 -12.11
CA LYS A 370 -14.60 -21.09 -11.24
C LYS A 370 -13.57 -22.14 -11.64
N GLU A 371 -13.31 -22.28 -12.94
CA GLU A 371 -12.37 -23.27 -13.48
C GLU A 371 -10.91 -22.93 -13.13
N THR A 372 -10.52 -21.68 -13.24
CA THR A 372 -9.13 -21.22 -13.08
C THR A 372 -8.84 -20.59 -11.74
N GLY A 373 -9.87 -20.16 -11.00
CA GLY A 373 -9.75 -19.34 -9.80
C GLY A 373 -9.24 -17.92 -10.08
N LYS A 374 -9.13 -17.51 -11.34
CA LYS A 374 -8.63 -16.18 -11.73
C LYS A 374 -9.71 -15.12 -11.63
N MET A 375 -9.29 -13.90 -11.24
CA MET A 375 -10.16 -12.71 -11.26
C MET A 375 -10.69 -12.43 -12.66
N LYS A 376 -11.97 -12.08 -12.74
CA LYS A 376 -12.62 -11.70 -13.99
C LYS A 376 -13.00 -10.22 -14.01
N ALA A 377 -13.61 -9.74 -12.95
CA ALA A 377 -14.04 -8.35 -12.80
C ALA A 377 -14.31 -8.03 -11.32
N ASP A 378 -14.32 -6.75 -10.98
CA ASP A 378 -15.00 -6.25 -9.79
C ASP A 378 -16.33 -5.63 -10.21
N TYR A 379 -17.38 -5.97 -9.46
CA TYR A 379 -18.76 -5.58 -9.75
C TYR A 379 -19.31 -4.72 -8.62
N ILE A 380 -19.52 -3.44 -8.90
CA ILE A 380 -20.03 -2.47 -7.93
C ILE A 380 -21.55 -2.43 -8.05
N CYS A 381 -22.23 -2.63 -6.92
CA CYS A 381 -23.70 -2.60 -6.85
C CYS A 381 -24.17 -1.92 -5.55
N PHE A 382 -25.46 -1.69 -5.41
CA PHE A 382 -26.02 -1.25 -4.12
C PHE A 382 -25.95 -2.37 -3.10
N VAL A 383 -25.87 -2.02 -1.80
CA VAL A 383 -25.75 -3.00 -0.70
C VAL A 383 -26.96 -3.93 -0.55
N ASP A 384 -28.08 -3.60 -1.15
CA ASP A 384 -29.30 -4.41 -1.17
C ASP A 384 -29.42 -5.31 -2.42
N GLU A 385 -28.39 -5.34 -3.27
CA GLU A 385 -28.27 -6.25 -4.42
C GLU A 385 -27.40 -7.44 -4.05
N GLU A 386 -27.94 -8.65 -4.24
CA GLU A 386 -27.21 -9.89 -4.02
C GLU A 386 -26.81 -10.54 -5.36
N ILE A 387 -25.56 -10.99 -5.43
CA ILE A 387 -25.05 -11.73 -6.58
C ILE A 387 -25.18 -13.23 -6.30
N ASN A 388 -25.98 -13.92 -7.12
CA ASN A 388 -26.18 -15.38 -7.02
C ASN A 388 -25.40 -16.10 -8.12
N PRO A 389 -24.33 -16.86 -7.79
CA PRO A 389 -23.54 -17.60 -8.78
C PRO A 389 -24.31 -18.66 -9.57
N GLU A 390 -25.49 -19.09 -9.09
CA GLU A 390 -26.37 -20.03 -9.77
C GLU A 390 -27.30 -19.36 -10.80
N LYS A 391 -27.10 -18.07 -11.07
CA LYS A 391 -27.79 -17.29 -12.11
C LYS A 391 -26.78 -16.70 -13.08
N ASP A 392 -27.24 -16.38 -14.30
CA ASP A 392 -26.43 -15.64 -15.27
C ASP A 392 -26.16 -14.22 -14.77
N LEU A 393 -24.92 -13.74 -14.90
CA LEU A 393 -24.50 -12.39 -14.55
C LEU A 393 -24.03 -11.66 -15.82
N LEU A 394 -24.55 -10.45 -16.03
CA LEU A 394 -24.10 -9.57 -17.10
C LEU A 394 -23.09 -8.58 -16.56
N LEU A 395 -21.88 -8.67 -17.03
CA LEU A 395 -20.81 -7.70 -16.82
C LEU A 395 -20.76 -6.74 -18.00
N PHE A 396 -20.60 -5.44 -17.74
CA PHE A 396 -20.42 -4.44 -18.79
C PHE A 396 -19.65 -3.23 -18.30
N ASP A 397 -18.77 -2.71 -19.14
CA ASP A 397 -18.01 -1.50 -18.84
C ASP A 397 -18.96 -0.29 -18.88
N PRO A 398 -19.06 0.49 -17.79
CA PRO A 398 -19.92 1.66 -17.75
C PRO A 398 -19.49 2.81 -18.68
N SER A 399 -18.23 2.81 -19.12
CA SER A 399 -17.67 3.80 -20.05
C SER A 399 -17.85 3.35 -21.51
N GLU A 400 -17.88 2.03 -21.75
CA GLU A 400 -17.98 1.41 -23.08
C GLU A 400 -19.06 0.31 -23.04
N THR A 401 -20.31 0.72 -22.90
CA THR A 401 -21.48 -0.15 -22.62
C THR A 401 -21.74 -1.23 -23.68
N TRP A 402 -21.07 -1.17 -24.83
CA TRP A 402 -21.07 -2.21 -25.86
C TRP A 402 -20.13 -3.39 -25.51
N LYS A 403 -19.12 -3.18 -24.64
CA LYS A 403 -18.28 -4.25 -24.11
C LYS A 403 -19.06 -4.98 -23.02
N LYS A 404 -19.55 -6.15 -23.35
CA LYS A 404 -20.37 -6.97 -22.45
C LYS A 404 -19.83 -8.38 -22.38
N THR A 405 -19.81 -8.94 -21.15
CA THR A 405 -19.48 -10.34 -20.91
C THR A 405 -20.61 -10.97 -20.12
N LYS A 406 -21.15 -12.08 -20.61
CA LYS A 406 -22.16 -12.85 -19.90
C LYS A 406 -21.50 -14.02 -19.21
N MET A 407 -21.44 -13.97 -17.87
CA MET A 407 -21.05 -15.10 -17.05
C MET A 407 -22.25 -16.03 -16.90
N LYS A 408 -22.07 -17.32 -17.22
CA LYS A 408 -23.15 -18.31 -17.10
C LYS A 408 -23.28 -18.81 -15.66
N ALA A 409 -24.48 -19.18 -15.26
CA ALA A 409 -24.78 -19.83 -13.99
C ALA A 409 -23.81 -20.98 -13.72
N GLY A 410 -23.26 -21.05 -12.50
CA GLY A 410 -22.35 -22.10 -12.05
C GLY A 410 -20.92 -22.03 -12.59
N THR A 411 -20.57 -21.07 -13.49
CA THR A 411 -19.21 -20.93 -14.05
C THR A 411 -18.32 -19.93 -13.30
N TYR A 412 -18.85 -19.24 -12.32
CA TYR A 412 -18.12 -18.22 -11.55
C TYR A 412 -18.40 -18.35 -10.04
N THR A 413 -17.54 -17.74 -9.25
CA THR A 413 -17.72 -17.54 -7.81
C THR A 413 -17.61 -16.06 -7.49
N VAL A 414 -18.13 -15.65 -6.33
CA VAL A 414 -18.12 -14.27 -5.90
C VAL A 414 -17.58 -14.13 -4.48
N ARG A 415 -16.96 -13.00 -4.19
CA ARG A 415 -16.54 -12.61 -2.85
C ARG A 415 -16.89 -11.14 -2.62
N GLU A 416 -17.62 -10.87 -1.54
CA GLU A 416 -17.84 -9.49 -1.11
C GLU A 416 -16.53 -8.92 -0.54
N MET A 417 -16.16 -7.75 -1.03
CA MET A 417 -14.87 -7.12 -0.69
C MET A 417 -14.94 -6.19 0.52
N MET A 418 -16.10 -5.55 0.74
CA MET A 418 -16.28 -4.59 1.82
C MET A 418 -16.59 -5.30 3.14
N GLN A 419 -15.70 -5.18 4.13
CA GLN A 419 -15.85 -5.75 5.46
C GLN A 419 -16.24 -4.67 6.47
N PRO A 420 -17.08 -4.97 7.48
CA PRO A 420 -17.37 -4.05 8.55
C PRO A 420 -16.14 -3.84 9.44
N ILE A 421 -15.76 -2.60 9.64
CA ILE A 421 -14.61 -2.19 10.47
C ILE A 421 -15.09 -1.54 11.77
N PHE A 422 -15.98 -0.55 11.65
CA PHE A 422 -16.72 0.04 12.77
C PHE A 422 -18.20 -0.08 12.50
N ILE A 423 -18.96 -0.39 13.53
CA ILE A 423 -20.42 -0.38 13.52
C ILE A 423 -20.90 0.48 14.68
N ASN A 424 -21.60 1.57 14.38
CA ASN A 424 -22.11 2.51 15.36
C ASN A 424 -21.05 2.95 16.40
N GLY A 425 -19.85 3.30 15.91
CA GLY A 425 -18.74 3.77 16.74
C GLY A 425 -17.88 2.67 17.35
N GLU A 426 -18.35 1.42 17.35
CA GLU A 426 -17.59 0.29 17.91
C GLU A 426 -16.75 -0.40 16.85
N CYS A 427 -15.47 -0.63 17.13
CA CYS A 427 -14.58 -1.39 16.26
C CYS A 427 -14.91 -2.88 16.36
N VAL A 428 -15.37 -3.47 15.25
CA VAL A 428 -15.73 -4.89 15.13
C VAL A 428 -14.70 -5.72 14.37
N TYR A 429 -13.65 -5.09 13.87
CA TYR A 429 -12.60 -5.72 13.07
C TYR A 429 -11.33 -5.92 13.88
N THR A 430 -10.71 -7.09 13.75
CA THR A 430 -9.38 -7.37 14.28
C THR A 430 -8.39 -7.38 13.13
N SER A 431 -7.43 -6.46 13.14
CA SER A 431 -6.38 -6.40 12.12
C SER A 431 -5.49 -7.65 12.21
N PRO A 432 -5.28 -8.38 11.10
CA PRO A 432 -4.31 -9.45 11.05
C PRO A 432 -2.88 -8.93 11.22
N SER A 433 -1.95 -9.79 11.57
CA SER A 433 -0.52 -9.45 11.58
C SER A 433 -0.01 -9.10 10.17
N VAL A 434 1.07 -8.32 10.09
CA VAL A 434 1.68 -7.98 8.79
C VAL A 434 2.11 -9.23 8.01
N LYS A 435 2.52 -10.30 8.68
CA LYS A 435 2.86 -11.59 8.05
C LYS A 435 1.64 -12.25 7.39
N GLU A 436 0.49 -12.23 8.07
CA GLU A 436 -0.77 -12.75 7.53
C GLU A 436 -1.26 -11.90 6.36
N ILE A 437 -1.19 -10.57 6.48
CA ILE A 437 -1.55 -9.65 5.39
C ILE A 437 -0.64 -9.87 4.17
N ALA A 438 0.67 -10.04 4.35
CA ALA A 438 1.60 -10.33 3.26
C ALA A 438 1.34 -11.68 2.58
N ALA A 439 0.98 -12.70 3.36
CA ALA A 439 0.58 -14.01 2.84
C ALA A 439 -0.72 -13.90 2.02
N TYR A 440 -1.71 -13.17 2.54
CA TYR A 440 -2.95 -12.88 1.83
C TYR A 440 -2.72 -12.08 0.54
N CYS A 441 -1.88 -11.05 0.58
CA CYS A 441 -1.52 -10.26 -0.60
C CYS A 441 -0.88 -11.12 -1.70
N ARG A 442 -0.06 -12.12 -1.32
CA ARG A 442 0.51 -13.08 -2.28
C ARG A 442 -0.60 -13.91 -2.94
N GLN A 443 -1.53 -14.46 -2.15
CA GLN A 443 -2.67 -15.21 -2.65
C GLN A 443 -3.54 -14.36 -3.60
N GLU A 444 -3.81 -13.10 -3.25
CA GLU A 444 -4.53 -12.18 -4.12
C GLU A 444 -3.83 -11.99 -5.47
N LYS A 445 -2.50 -11.78 -5.47
CA LYS A 445 -1.70 -11.66 -6.70
C LYS A 445 -1.74 -12.94 -7.56
N ASP A 446 -1.88 -14.11 -6.93
CA ASP A 446 -1.99 -15.37 -7.65
C ASP A 446 -3.33 -15.52 -8.38
N THR A 447 -4.37 -14.79 -7.96
CA THR A 447 -5.66 -14.75 -8.68
C THR A 447 -5.66 -13.85 -9.91
N LEU A 448 -4.68 -12.93 -10.06
CA LEU A 448 -4.53 -12.13 -11.28
C LEU A 448 -4.03 -12.97 -12.45
N TRP A 449 -4.46 -12.58 -13.64
CA TRP A 449 -3.82 -13.01 -14.88
C TRP A 449 -2.43 -12.39 -15.00
N ASP A 450 -1.50 -13.10 -15.62
CA ASP A 450 -0.11 -12.64 -15.78
C ASP A 450 -0.02 -11.34 -16.59
N GLU A 451 -0.95 -11.16 -17.53
CA GLU A 451 -1.10 -9.94 -18.32
C GLU A 451 -1.30 -8.69 -17.46
N SER A 452 -2.00 -8.80 -16.33
CA SER A 452 -2.27 -7.67 -15.43
C SER A 452 -1.10 -7.36 -14.49
N LYS A 453 -0.12 -8.29 -14.35
CA LYS A 453 1.06 -8.12 -13.48
C LYS A 453 2.23 -7.45 -14.19
N ARG A 454 2.20 -7.32 -15.52
CA ARG A 454 3.31 -6.80 -16.33
C ARG A 454 3.76 -5.41 -15.86
N LEU A 455 5.07 -5.17 -15.94
CA LEU A 455 5.62 -3.83 -15.69
C LEU A 455 5.26 -2.84 -16.80
N PHE A 456 5.18 -3.33 -18.03
CA PHE A 456 4.90 -2.55 -19.21
C PHE A 456 3.58 -3.00 -19.85
N ASN A 457 2.72 -2.05 -20.19
CA ASN A 457 1.42 -2.27 -20.82
C ASN A 457 0.62 -3.42 -20.17
N PRO A 458 0.34 -3.34 -18.83
CA PRO A 458 -0.47 -4.36 -18.17
C PRO A 458 -1.92 -4.28 -18.64
N HIS A 459 -2.57 -5.44 -18.70
CA HIS A 459 -4.02 -5.47 -18.89
C HIS A 459 -4.72 -4.84 -17.70
N GLN A 460 -5.67 -3.93 -17.96
CA GLN A 460 -6.47 -3.30 -16.92
C GLN A 460 -7.65 -4.19 -16.54
N MET A 461 -7.92 -4.27 -15.25
CA MET A 461 -9.05 -5.04 -14.74
C MET A 461 -10.38 -4.36 -15.08
N TYR A 462 -11.41 -5.15 -15.36
CA TYR A 462 -12.76 -4.65 -15.58
C TYR A 462 -13.43 -4.28 -14.25
N ILE A 463 -13.94 -3.05 -14.19
CA ILE A 463 -14.70 -2.53 -13.05
C ILE A 463 -16.08 -2.18 -13.54
N ASP A 464 -16.98 -3.09 -13.28
CA ASP A 464 -18.33 -3.07 -13.83
C ASP A 464 -19.35 -2.55 -12.80
N LEU A 465 -20.43 -1.97 -13.29
CA LEU A 465 -21.54 -1.51 -12.44
C LEU A 465 -22.74 -2.44 -12.60
N SER A 466 -23.54 -2.59 -11.55
CA SER A 466 -24.87 -3.21 -11.71
C SER A 466 -25.76 -2.35 -12.64
N PRO A 467 -26.66 -2.98 -13.40
CA PRO A 467 -27.59 -2.23 -14.24
C PRO A 467 -28.38 -1.18 -13.46
N ARG A 468 -28.77 -1.48 -12.22
CA ARG A 468 -29.50 -0.55 -11.35
C ARG A 468 -28.62 0.64 -10.96
N LEU A 469 -27.38 0.40 -10.53
CA LEU A 469 -26.46 1.49 -10.17
C LEU A 469 -26.13 2.36 -11.40
N TYR A 470 -25.92 1.75 -12.55
CA TYR A 470 -25.66 2.46 -13.80
C TYR A 470 -26.84 3.36 -14.19
N GLU A 471 -28.06 2.85 -14.09
CA GLU A 471 -29.27 3.61 -14.43
C GLU A 471 -29.48 4.79 -13.47
N VAL A 472 -29.30 4.59 -12.17
CA VAL A 472 -29.37 5.69 -11.16
C VAL A 472 -28.32 6.76 -11.47
N LYS A 473 -27.08 6.34 -11.76
CA LYS A 473 -26.01 7.27 -12.13
C LYS A 473 -26.38 8.09 -13.37
N LYS A 474 -26.90 7.43 -14.40
CA LYS A 474 -27.35 8.07 -15.66
C LYS A 474 -28.47 9.08 -15.41
N GLN A 475 -29.50 8.70 -14.66
CA GLN A 475 -30.61 9.58 -14.32
C GLN A 475 -30.18 10.84 -13.56
N LEU A 476 -29.20 10.70 -12.66
CA LEU A 476 -28.65 11.86 -11.94
C LEU A 476 -27.87 12.80 -12.88
N LEU A 477 -27.11 12.23 -13.82
CA LEU A 477 -26.41 13.02 -14.83
C LEU A 477 -27.36 13.76 -15.76
N ASP A 478 -28.41 13.06 -16.25
CA ASP A 478 -29.42 13.63 -17.17
C ASP A 478 -30.22 14.78 -16.50
N ARG A 479 -30.61 14.62 -15.22
CA ARG A 479 -31.31 15.69 -14.46
C ARG A 479 -30.47 16.95 -14.34
N MET A 480 -29.20 16.81 -13.97
CA MET A 480 -28.33 17.96 -13.73
C MET A 480 -27.87 18.64 -15.03
N SER A 481 -27.95 17.93 -16.18
CA SER A 481 -27.70 18.52 -17.52
C SER A 481 -28.95 19.19 -18.11
N ALA A 482 -30.15 18.90 -17.58
CA ALA A 482 -31.39 19.50 -18.05
C ALA A 482 -31.77 20.81 -17.35
N ASP A 483 -31.10 21.11 -16.21
CA ASP A 483 -31.29 22.34 -15.44
C ASP A 483 -30.35 23.49 -15.90
N ASP A 484 -29.47 23.25 -16.91
CA ASP A 484 -28.67 24.23 -17.63
C ASP A 484 -29.33 24.57 -18.98
#